data_efd76068bc5fbb6e75e16c44b6526b01
#
_entry.id   efd76068bc5fbb6e75e16c44b6526b01
#
_cell.length_a   1.000
_cell.length_b   1.000
_cell.length_c   1.000
_cell.angle_alpha   90.00
_cell.angle_beta   90.00
_cell.angle_gamma   90.00
#
_symmetry.space_group_name_H-M   'P 1'
#
loop_
_entity.id
_entity.type
_entity.pdbx_description
1 polymer ?
#
loop_
_entity_poly.entity_id
_entity_poly.type
_entity_poly.pdbx_seq_one_letter_code
_entity_poly.pdbx_strand_id
1 'polypeptide(L)'
;IAIDGPAGAGKSATAKAIAKELGFIYVDTGALYRGIGLYVIRKGAKPSAIEEVVPLLAEIKIEMRHIDGEQHIFLNGEDVNGLIRTESVSFAASDVSAIPAVRDFLFDMQREIAEKNNVVMDGRDIGTVVLPDAELKLFLTAKPEVRAQRRVLQLAEKGIEANYDDVLADVIQRDYNDSHRDFRPLKLA
;
A
#
# COMPACT_ATOMS: atom_id res chain seq x y z
N ILE A 1 -8.99 -2.18 -13.72
CA ILE A 1 -7.92 -3.19 -13.67
C ILE A 1 -7.43 -3.30 -12.23
N ALA A 2 -7.36 -4.54 -11.71
CA ALA A 2 -6.82 -4.84 -10.39
C ALA A 2 -5.42 -5.48 -10.52
N ILE A 3 -4.44 -5.00 -9.73
CA ILE A 3 -3.08 -5.57 -9.72
C ILE A 3 -2.69 -5.88 -8.28
N ASP A 4 -2.57 -7.17 -7.98
CA ASP A 4 -2.14 -7.67 -6.67
C ASP A 4 -0.75 -8.29 -6.72
N GLY A 5 -0.14 -8.47 -5.56
CA GLY A 5 1.16 -9.11 -5.41
C GLY A 5 1.99 -8.54 -4.27
N PRO A 6 3.11 -9.19 -3.92
CA PRO A 6 3.94 -8.81 -2.79
C PRO A 6 4.64 -7.46 -2.96
N ALA A 7 5.20 -6.93 -1.87
CA ALA A 7 5.97 -5.68 -1.91
C ALA A 7 7.21 -5.82 -2.81
N GLY A 8 7.54 -4.77 -3.56
CA GLY A 8 8.74 -4.76 -4.43
C GLY A 8 8.63 -5.60 -5.71
N ALA A 9 7.46 -6.20 -6.01
CA ALA A 9 7.25 -6.99 -7.23
C ALA A 9 7.22 -6.13 -8.52
N GLY A 10 7.08 -4.81 -8.41
CA GLY A 10 7.00 -3.91 -9.57
C GLY A 10 5.57 -3.44 -9.90
N LYS A 11 4.59 -3.75 -9.07
CA LYS A 11 3.16 -3.41 -9.30
C LYS A 11 2.94 -1.95 -9.66
N SER A 12 3.46 -1.03 -8.85
CA SER A 12 3.23 0.40 -9.03
C SER A 12 3.82 0.93 -10.35
N ALA A 13 4.99 0.43 -10.78
CA ALA A 13 5.58 0.79 -12.06
C ALA A 13 4.71 0.27 -13.22
N THR A 14 4.29 -0.99 -13.15
CA THR A 14 3.41 -1.62 -14.15
C THR A 14 2.05 -0.93 -14.19
N ALA A 15 1.44 -0.68 -13.02
CA ALA A 15 0.14 -0.02 -12.92
C ALA A 15 0.15 1.40 -13.50
N LYS A 16 1.19 2.18 -13.22
CA LYS A 16 1.36 3.53 -13.80
C LYS A 16 1.52 3.48 -15.32
N ALA A 17 2.31 2.55 -15.84
CA ALA A 17 2.50 2.39 -17.28
C ALA A 17 1.18 2.03 -17.98
N ILE A 18 0.43 1.07 -17.45
CA ILE A 18 -0.88 0.67 -17.99
C ILE A 18 -1.88 1.82 -17.89
N ALA A 19 -1.96 2.50 -16.75
CA ALA A 19 -2.87 3.63 -16.55
C ALA A 19 -2.61 4.75 -17.56
N LYS A 20 -1.34 5.08 -17.78
CA LYS A 20 -0.92 6.09 -18.75
C LYS A 20 -1.31 5.70 -20.19
N GLU A 21 -1.08 4.46 -20.58
CA GLU A 21 -1.37 3.96 -21.92
C GLU A 21 -2.88 3.96 -22.21
N LEU A 22 -3.68 3.59 -21.22
CA LEU A 22 -5.14 3.52 -21.34
C LEU A 22 -5.86 4.84 -21.03
N GLY A 23 -5.18 5.87 -20.54
CA GLY A 23 -5.82 7.09 -20.03
C GLY A 23 -6.66 6.86 -18.78
N PHE A 24 -6.29 5.85 -17.96
CA PHE A 24 -6.98 5.51 -16.71
C PHE A 24 -6.29 6.20 -15.52
N ILE A 25 -7.01 6.29 -14.41
CA ILE A 25 -6.46 6.81 -13.16
C ILE A 25 -5.67 5.70 -12.46
N TYR A 26 -4.42 6.00 -12.09
CA TYR A 26 -3.63 5.11 -11.24
C TYR A 26 -4.00 5.30 -9.77
N VAL A 27 -4.18 4.19 -9.04
CA VAL A 27 -4.52 4.18 -7.61
C VAL A 27 -3.56 3.27 -6.84
N ASP A 28 -2.64 3.89 -6.07
CA ASP A 28 -1.77 3.22 -5.08
C ASP A 28 -2.53 3.11 -3.75
N THR A 29 -3.15 1.96 -3.49
CA THR A 29 -3.87 1.77 -2.21
C THR A 29 -2.92 1.68 -1.02
N GLY A 30 -1.69 1.22 -1.23
CA GLY A 30 -0.66 1.21 -0.19
C GLY A 30 -0.33 2.60 0.37
N ALA A 31 -0.53 3.65 -0.42
CA ALA A 31 -0.34 5.02 0.04
C ALA A 31 -1.39 5.43 1.10
N LEU A 32 -2.62 4.91 1.02
CA LEU A 32 -3.67 5.12 2.03
C LEU A 32 -3.26 4.52 3.37
N TYR A 33 -2.80 3.25 3.37
CA TYR A 33 -2.31 2.60 4.59
C TYR A 33 -1.08 3.31 5.17
N ARG A 34 -0.21 3.86 4.32
CA ARG A 34 0.92 4.67 4.77
C ARG A 34 0.45 5.99 5.41
N GLY A 35 -0.61 6.61 4.92
CA GLY A 35 -1.23 7.77 5.56
C GLY A 35 -1.71 7.46 6.97
N ILE A 36 -2.41 6.33 7.16
CA ILE A 36 -2.83 5.87 8.49
C ILE A 36 -1.61 5.55 9.37
N GLY A 37 -0.64 4.81 8.85
CA GLY A 37 0.60 4.49 9.58
C GLY A 37 1.35 5.74 10.06
N LEU A 38 1.43 6.77 9.22
CA LEU A 38 2.02 8.06 9.59
C LEU A 38 1.26 8.72 10.75
N TYR A 39 -0.08 8.69 10.71
CA TYR A 39 -0.90 9.26 11.79
C TYR A 39 -0.66 8.55 13.12
N VAL A 40 -0.67 7.21 13.09
CA VAL A 40 -0.44 6.38 14.28
C VAL A 40 0.94 6.68 14.89
N ILE A 41 2.00 6.77 14.05
CA ILE A 41 3.34 7.16 14.51
C ILE A 41 3.33 8.56 15.15
N ARG A 42 2.68 9.54 14.53
CA ARG A 42 2.58 10.92 15.05
C ARG A 42 1.89 11.00 16.40
N LYS A 43 0.95 10.09 16.67
CA LYS A 43 0.28 9.96 17.97
C LYS A 43 1.11 9.21 19.02
N GLY A 44 2.25 8.67 18.65
CA GLY A 44 3.09 7.86 19.53
C GLY A 44 2.48 6.48 19.85
N ALA A 45 1.47 6.05 19.08
CA ALA A 45 0.83 4.76 19.24
C ALA A 45 1.60 3.66 18.50
N LYS A 46 1.47 2.42 18.98
CA LYS A 46 2.10 1.25 18.38
C LYS A 46 1.27 0.74 17.19
N PRO A 47 1.79 0.75 15.93
CA PRO A 47 1.01 0.40 14.74
C PRO A 47 0.43 -1.01 14.71
N SER A 48 0.99 -1.95 15.48
CA SER A 48 0.49 -3.33 15.60
C SER A 48 -0.52 -3.52 16.74
N ALA A 49 -0.74 -2.52 17.60
CA ALA A 49 -1.65 -2.61 18.74
C ALA A 49 -3.07 -2.16 18.34
N ILE A 50 -3.96 -3.13 18.18
CA ILE A 50 -5.35 -2.89 17.75
C ILE A 50 -6.06 -1.91 18.68
N GLU A 51 -5.87 -2.06 19.99
CA GLU A 51 -6.46 -1.22 21.04
C GLU A 51 -5.98 0.24 21.00
N GLU A 52 -4.79 0.50 20.45
CA GLU A 52 -4.27 1.85 20.28
C GLU A 52 -4.66 2.45 18.92
N VAL A 53 -4.71 1.63 17.86
CA VAL A 53 -4.96 2.10 16.49
C VAL A 53 -6.44 2.36 16.23
N VAL A 54 -7.34 1.44 16.64
CA VAL A 54 -8.76 1.53 16.29
C VAL A 54 -9.42 2.82 16.79
N PRO A 55 -9.19 3.30 18.03
CA PRO A 55 -9.75 4.58 18.47
C PRO A 55 -9.29 5.77 17.64
N LEU A 56 -8.07 5.75 17.11
CA LEU A 56 -7.52 6.84 16.30
C LEU A 56 -8.22 6.99 14.94
N LEU A 57 -8.86 5.94 14.43
CA LEU A 57 -9.56 6.02 13.14
C LEU A 57 -10.67 7.08 13.14
N ALA A 58 -11.30 7.34 14.28
CA ALA A 58 -12.31 8.39 14.41
C ALA A 58 -11.76 9.82 14.25
N GLU A 59 -10.45 9.99 14.42
CA GLU A 59 -9.75 11.27 14.28
C GLU A 59 -9.16 11.47 12.88
N ILE A 60 -9.17 10.42 12.04
CA ILE A 60 -8.52 10.42 10.73
C ILE A 60 -9.51 10.81 9.65
N LYS A 61 -9.20 11.89 8.92
CA LYS A 61 -9.77 12.17 7.62
C LYS A 61 -8.67 11.97 6.57
N ILE A 62 -8.76 10.89 5.81
CA ILE A 62 -7.83 10.61 4.71
C ILE A 62 -8.52 10.86 3.37
N GLU A 63 -7.82 11.50 2.46
CA GLU A 63 -8.32 11.79 1.12
C GLU A 63 -7.23 11.48 0.09
N MET A 64 -7.66 11.02 -1.08
CA MET A 64 -6.80 10.87 -2.24
C MET A 64 -7.20 11.89 -3.28
N ARG A 65 -6.23 12.65 -3.78
CA ARG A 65 -6.44 13.63 -4.85
C ARG A 65 -5.42 13.39 -5.96
N HIS A 66 -5.79 13.71 -7.18
CA HIS A 66 -4.87 13.73 -8.32
C HIS A 66 -4.54 15.18 -8.64
N ILE A 67 -3.25 15.53 -8.54
CA ILE A 67 -2.71 16.87 -8.79
C ILE A 67 -1.64 16.70 -9.86
N ASP A 68 -1.78 17.40 -10.98
CA ASP A 68 -0.87 17.32 -12.12
C ASP A 68 -0.60 15.90 -12.65
N GLY A 69 -1.63 15.03 -12.56
CA GLY A 69 -1.57 13.63 -13.00
C GLY A 69 -0.93 12.68 -11.99
N GLU A 70 -0.52 13.17 -10.81
CA GLU A 70 0.02 12.35 -9.73
C GLU A 70 -0.97 12.20 -8.57
N GLN A 71 -0.93 11.02 -7.94
CA GLN A 71 -1.72 10.77 -6.74
C GLN A 71 -1.07 11.41 -5.52
N HIS A 72 -1.84 12.18 -4.78
CA HIS A 72 -1.51 12.77 -3.50
C HIS A 72 -2.42 12.26 -2.39
N ILE A 73 -1.85 12.04 -1.21
CA ILE A 73 -2.58 11.67 0.00
C ILE A 73 -2.65 12.85 0.94
N PHE A 74 -3.87 13.20 1.33
CA PHE A 74 -4.15 14.23 2.32
C PHE A 74 -4.61 13.60 3.63
N LEU A 75 -3.94 13.92 4.72
CA LEU A 75 -4.25 13.46 6.06
C LEU A 75 -4.68 14.67 6.90
N ASN A 76 -5.95 14.70 7.31
CA ASN A 76 -6.53 15.84 8.04
C ASN A 76 -6.26 17.19 7.36
N GLY A 77 -6.31 17.22 6.03
CA GLY A 77 -6.07 18.42 5.22
C GLY A 77 -4.61 18.70 4.86
N GLU A 78 -3.63 18.01 5.45
CA GLU A 78 -2.22 18.12 5.12
C GLU A 78 -1.85 17.18 3.96
N ASP A 79 -1.15 17.70 2.93
CA ASP A 79 -0.53 16.85 1.92
C ASP A 79 0.68 16.13 2.52
N VAL A 80 0.56 14.81 2.69
CA VAL A 80 1.59 13.97 3.30
C VAL A 80 2.39 13.15 2.29
N ASN A 81 2.22 13.41 1.00
CA ASN A 81 2.81 12.59 -0.06
C ASN A 81 4.34 12.47 0.04
N GLY A 82 5.02 13.55 0.45
CA GLY A 82 6.46 13.55 0.71
C GLY A 82 6.89 12.82 1.99
N LEU A 83 5.96 12.60 2.93
CA LEU A 83 6.25 12.05 4.26
C LEU A 83 5.97 10.54 4.36
N ILE A 84 5.07 10.02 3.54
CA ILE A 84 4.59 8.62 3.63
C ILE A 84 5.52 7.58 2.99
N ARG A 85 6.67 7.99 2.43
CA ARG A 85 7.59 7.08 1.72
C ARG A 85 8.88 6.78 2.50
N THR A 86 8.87 7.02 3.80
CA THR A 86 9.95 6.62 4.71
C THR A 86 9.84 5.13 5.06
N GLU A 87 10.93 4.58 5.56
CA GLU A 87 10.97 3.17 5.98
C GLU A 87 10.07 2.91 7.19
N SER A 88 10.14 3.77 8.20
CA SER A 88 9.30 3.69 9.40
C SER A 88 7.80 3.70 9.06
N VAL A 89 7.37 4.59 8.17
CA VAL A 89 5.98 4.63 7.71
C VAL A 89 5.60 3.40 6.90
N SER A 90 6.55 2.83 6.15
CA SER A 90 6.31 1.61 5.37
C SER A 90 6.10 0.38 6.27
N PHE A 91 6.83 0.28 7.39
CA PHE A 91 6.60 -0.75 8.40
C PHE A 91 5.26 -0.54 9.12
N ALA A 92 5.00 0.68 9.58
CA ALA A 92 3.73 1.01 10.22
C ALA A 92 2.53 0.70 9.30
N ALA A 93 2.63 0.99 8.00
CA ALA A 93 1.59 0.64 7.03
C ALA A 93 1.35 -0.87 6.94
N SER A 94 2.40 -1.68 7.01
CA SER A 94 2.28 -3.13 7.05
C SER A 94 1.50 -3.58 8.28
N ASP A 95 1.87 -3.05 9.46
CA ASP A 95 1.25 -3.40 10.73
C ASP A 95 -0.23 -2.98 10.77
N VAL A 96 -0.54 -1.71 10.49
CA VAL A 96 -1.94 -1.24 10.51
C VAL A 96 -2.79 -1.94 9.45
N SER A 97 -2.22 -2.38 8.32
CA SER A 97 -2.94 -3.10 7.28
C SER A 97 -3.38 -4.50 7.70
N ALA A 98 -2.82 -5.07 8.76
CA ALA A 98 -3.25 -6.33 9.34
C ALA A 98 -4.50 -6.18 10.23
N ILE A 99 -4.84 -4.95 10.65
CA ILE A 99 -5.99 -4.65 11.51
C ILE A 99 -7.28 -4.58 10.67
N PRO A 100 -8.28 -5.45 10.92
CA PRO A 100 -9.52 -5.48 10.14
C PRO A 100 -10.23 -4.13 10.04
N ALA A 101 -10.36 -3.41 11.18
CA ALA A 101 -11.01 -2.10 11.22
C ALA A 101 -10.35 -1.05 10.32
N VAL A 102 -9.03 -1.09 10.16
CA VAL A 102 -8.30 -0.20 9.24
C VAL A 102 -8.64 -0.52 7.78
N ARG A 103 -8.79 -1.79 7.45
CA ARG A 103 -9.17 -2.22 6.09
C ARG A 103 -10.60 -1.84 5.77
N ASP A 104 -11.50 -2.03 6.73
CA ASP A 104 -12.90 -1.62 6.57
C ASP A 104 -13.03 -0.10 6.45
N PHE A 105 -12.26 0.66 7.23
CA PHE A 105 -12.22 2.13 7.16
C PHE A 105 -11.82 2.65 5.76
N LEU A 106 -10.92 1.97 5.06
CA LEU A 106 -10.47 2.37 3.71
C LEU A 106 -11.29 1.73 2.58
N PHE A 107 -12.14 0.75 2.87
CA PHE A 107 -12.78 -0.08 1.85
C PHE A 107 -13.71 0.72 0.93
N ASP A 108 -14.63 1.47 1.52
CA ASP A 108 -15.64 2.22 0.75
C ASP A 108 -14.98 3.29 -0.13
N MET A 109 -13.95 3.98 0.39
CA MET A 109 -13.20 4.97 -0.40
C MET A 109 -12.54 4.34 -1.64
N GLN A 110 -11.94 3.17 -1.49
CA GLN A 110 -11.30 2.48 -2.61
C GLN A 110 -12.32 2.10 -3.68
N ARG A 111 -13.48 1.61 -3.29
CA ARG A 111 -14.57 1.26 -4.20
C ARG A 111 -15.16 2.47 -4.90
N GLU A 112 -15.43 3.53 -4.15
CA GLU A 112 -16.01 4.77 -4.68
C GLU A 112 -15.13 5.40 -5.77
N ILE A 113 -13.80 5.34 -5.61
CA ILE A 113 -12.86 5.81 -6.64
C ILE A 113 -13.04 5.01 -7.94
N ALA A 114 -13.16 3.68 -7.84
CA ALA A 114 -13.31 2.80 -8.99
C ALA A 114 -14.70 2.87 -9.63
N GLU A 115 -15.74 3.16 -8.85
CA GLU A 115 -17.12 3.36 -9.36
C GLU A 115 -17.25 4.63 -10.21
N LYS A 116 -16.48 5.65 -9.86
CA LYS A 116 -16.54 6.96 -10.54
C LYS A 116 -15.56 7.10 -11.70
N ASN A 117 -14.57 6.19 -11.81
CA ASN A 117 -13.48 6.33 -12.76
C ASN A 117 -13.03 4.98 -13.33
N ASN A 118 -12.46 5.02 -14.53
CA ASN A 118 -11.65 3.92 -15.02
C ASN A 118 -10.30 3.92 -14.29
N VAL A 119 -9.99 2.84 -13.56
CA VAL A 119 -8.81 2.79 -12.70
C VAL A 119 -7.89 1.61 -13.02
N VAL A 120 -6.60 1.82 -12.76
CA VAL A 120 -5.64 0.76 -12.52
C VAL A 120 -5.24 0.86 -11.05
N MET A 121 -5.72 -0.06 -10.24
CA MET A 121 -5.53 -0.06 -8.79
C MET A 121 -4.58 -1.17 -8.37
N ASP A 122 -3.55 -0.83 -7.59
CA ASP A 122 -2.62 -1.83 -7.09
C ASP A 122 -2.68 -1.98 -5.56
N GLY A 123 -2.51 -3.23 -5.10
CA GLY A 123 -2.59 -3.57 -3.68
C GLY A 123 -2.21 -5.00 -3.34
N ARG A 124 -3.01 -5.62 -2.44
CA ARG A 124 -2.84 -7.00 -1.95
C ARG A 124 -4.08 -7.87 -2.09
N ASP A 125 -5.24 -7.25 -2.13
CA ASP A 125 -6.55 -7.87 -2.13
C ASP A 125 -7.53 -7.13 -3.05
N ILE A 126 -6.97 -6.43 -4.05
CA ILE A 126 -7.79 -5.63 -4.97
C ILE A 126 -8.70 -6.52 -5.79
N GLY A 127 -8.16 -7.52 -6.47
CA GLY A 127 -8.93 -8.44 -7.32
C GLY A 127 -9.75 -9.48 -6.54
N THR A 128 -9.45 -9.69 -5.25
CA THR A 128 -10.17 -10.67 -4.43
C THR A 128 -11.28 -10.07 -3.58
N VAL A 129 -11.14 -8.81 -3.17
CA VAL A 129 -12.03 -8.16 -2.18
C VAL A 129 -12.52 -6.78 -2.63
N VAL A 130 -11.60 -5.88 -3.01
CA VAL A 130 -11.97 -4.47 -3.29
C VAL A 130 -12.74 -4.39 -4.62
N LEU A 131 -12.21 -5.01 -5.67
CA LEU A 131 -12.77 -5.03 -7.02
C LEU A 131 -12.90 -6.47 -7.53
N PRO A 132 -13.76 -7.29 -6.90
CA PRO A 132 -13.90 -8.71 -7.25
C PRO A 132 -14.42 -8.91 -8.69
N ASP A 133 -15.09 -7.91 -9.24
CA ASP A 133 -15.64 -7.94 -10.60
C ASP A 133 -14.77 -7.15 -11.60
N ALA A 134 -13.50 -6.85 -11.26
CA ALA A 134 -12.59 -6.18 -12.19
C ALA A 134 -12.43 -6.99 -13.48
N GLU A 135 -12.57 -6.34 -14.64
CA GLU A 135 -12.47 -6.97 -15.96
C GLU A 135 -11.11 -7.62 -16.22
N LEU A 136 -10.06 -7.05 -15.64
CA LEU A 136 -8.71 -7.62 -15.69
C LEU A 136 -8.10 -7.63 -14.29
N LYS A 137 -7.66 -8.81 -13.88
CA LYS A 137 -6.95 -9.05 -12.61
C LYS A 137 -5.58 -9.61 -12.91
N LEU A 138 -4.57 -8.94 -12.40
CA LEU A 138 -3.17 -9.32 -12.55
C LEU A 138 -2.56 -9.62 -11.19
N PHE A 139 -1.83 -10.72 -11.09
CA PHE A 139 -1.01 -11.03 -9.92
C PHE A 139 0.46 -10.95 -10.31
N LEU A 140 1.12 -9.87 -9.87
CA LEU A 140 2.51 -9.61 -10.20
C LEU A 140 3.42 -10.09 -9.07
N THR A 141 4.36 -10.97 -9.40
CA THR A 141 5.30 -11.54 -8.43
C THR A 141 6.74 -11.47 -8.92
N ALA A 142 7.67 -11.54 -8.00
CA ALA A 142 9.10 -11.72 -8.23
C ALA A 142 9.71 -12.44 -7.02
N LYS A 143 10.79 -13.19 -7.23
CA LYS A 143 11.49 -13.91 -6.16
C LYS A 143 11.90 -12.92 -5.04
N PRO A 144 11.84 -13.32 -3.76
CA PRO A 144 12.25 -12.48 -2.63
C PRO A 144 13.65 -11.89 -2.80
N GLU A 145 14.59 -12.70 -3.31
CA GLU A 145 15.98 -12.29 -3.52
C GLU A 145 16.09 -11.14 -4.53
N VAL A 146 15.32 -11.20 -5.63
CA VAL A 146 15.29 -10.15 -6.64
C VAL A 146 14.69 -8.86 -6.06
N ARG A 147 13.65 -8.98 -5.25
CA ARG A 147 12.99 -7.82 -4.62
C ARG A 147 13.88 -7.19 -3.54
N ALA A 148 14.61 -8.00 -2.77
CA ALA A 148 15.59 -7.54 -1.81
C ALA A 148 16.73 -6.77 -2.50
N GLN A 149 17.26 -7.31 -3.60
CA GLN A 149 18.30 -6.63 -4.38
C GLN A 149 17.83 -5.28 -4.93
N ARG A 150 16.63 -5.21 -5.49
CA ARG A 150 16.02 -3.95 -5.94
C ARG A 150 15.89 -2.95 -4.79
N ARG A 151 15.52 -3.42 -3.61
CA ARG A 151 15.36 -2.55 -2.43
C ARG A 151 16.70 -2.01 -1.95
N VAL A 152 17.75 -2.82 -1.90
CA VAL A 152 19.10 -2.38 -1.54
C VAL A 152 19.58 -1.29 -2.51
N LEU A 153 19.39 -1.49 -3.83
CA LEU A 153 19.74 -0.48 -4.83
C LEU A 153 18.97 0.82 -4.62
N GLN A 154 17.67 0.77 -4.40
CA GLN A 154 16.85 1.94 -4.11
C GLN A 154 17.27 2.70 -2.84
N LEU A 155 17.73 1.99 -1.81
CA LEU A 155 18.24 2.60 -0.59
C LEU A 155 19.60 3.27 -0.86
N ALA A 156 20.48 2.61 -1.61
CA ALA A 156 21.79 3.16 -2.00
C ALA A 156 21.64 4.45 -2.84
N GLU A 157 20.67 4.51 -3.77
CA GLU A 157 20.35 5.73 -4.52
C GLU A 157 19.94 6.91 -3.62
N LYS A 158 19.41 6.62 -2.43
CA LYS A 158 19.04 7.62 -1.41
C LYS A 158 20.18 7.91 -0.43
N GLY A 159 21.36 7.32 -0.62
CA GLY A 159 22.50 7.45 0.29
C GLY A 159 22.34 6.64 1.60
N ILE A 160 21.45 5.66 1.63
CA ILE A 160 21.22 4.79 2.79
C ILE A 160 21.91 3.46 2.54
N GLU A 161 22.89 3.12 3.39
CA GLU A 161 23.49 1.79 3.40
C GLU A 161 22.52 0.78 4.01
N ALA A 162 22.34 -0.36 3.35
CA ALA A 162 21.49 -1.44 3.82
C ALA A 162 22.18 -2.79 3.61
N ASN A 163 22.11 -3.66 4.61
CA ASN A 163 22.59 -5.03 4.51
C ASN A 163 21.59 -5.85 3.69
N TYR A 164 22.07 -6.59 2.69
CA TYR A 164 21.22 -7.40 1.82
C TYR A 164 20.47 -8.50 2.59
N ASP A 165 21.13 -9.18 3.53
CA ASP A 165 20.52 -10.30 4.26
C ASP A 165 19.40 -9.80 5.19
N ASP A 166 19.58 -8.63 5.81
CA ASP A 166 18.54 -7.99 6.62
C ASP A 166 17.33 -7.60 5.76
N VAL A 167 17.59 -6.97 4.60
CA VAL A 167 16.53 -6.60 3.66
C VAL A 167 15.80 -7.82 3.11
N LEU A 168 16.52 -8.91 2.83
CA LEU A 168 15.90 -10.17 2.39
C LEU A 168 15.03 -10.78 3.48
N ALA A 169 15.51 -10.80 4.73
CA ALA A 169 14.72 -11.28 5.86
C ALA A 169 13.42 -10.47 6.03
N ASP A 170 13.50 -9.14 5.94
CA ASP A 170 12.33 -8.25 6.00
C ASP A 170 11.34 -8.53 4.86
N VAL A 171 11.83 -8.73 3.64
CA VAL A 171 10.99 -9.06 2.48
C VAL A 171 10.25 -10.39 2.71
N ILE A 172 10.94 -11.42 3.17
CA ILE A 172 10.35 -12.74 3.45
C ILE A 172 9.31 -12.64 4.57
N GLN A 173 9.65 -11.94 5.67
CA GLN A 173 8.74 -11.76 6.79
C GLN A 173 7.48 -11.00 6.38
N ARG A 174 7.62 -9.98 5.55
CA ARG A 174 6.49 -9.21 5.03
C ARG A 174 5.59 -10.04 4.13
N ASP A 175 6.15 -10.87 3.26
CA ASP A 175 5.39 -11.78 2.42
C ASP A 175 4.61 -12.80 3.24
N TYR A 176 5.25 -13.32 4.29
CA TYR A 176 4.59 -14.22 5.23
C TYR A 176 3.40 -13.51 5.90
N ASN A 177 3.60 -12.32 6.44
CA ASN A 177 2.54 -11.55 7.09
C ASN A 177 1.39 -11.22 6.12
N ASP A 178 1.71 -10.77 4.89
CA ASP A 178 0.70 -10.42 3.88
C ASP A 178 -0.14 -11.64 3.46
N SER A 179 0.46 -12.84 3.37
CA SER A 179 -0.21 -14.06 2.89
C SER A 179 -0.89 -14.89 3.99
N HIS A 180 -0.47 -14.74 5.27
CA HIS A 180 -0.96 -15.56 6.39
C HIS A 180 -1.82 -14.78 7.39
N ARG A 181 -2.12 -13.51 7.13
CA ARG A 181 -3.06 -12.78 7.99
C ARG A 181 -4.47 -13.36 7.84
N ASP A 182 -5.22 -13.38 8.94
CA ASP A 182 -6.57 -13.99 8.99
C ASP A 182 -7.59 -13.20 8.16
N PHE A 183 -7.42 -11.88 8.03
CA PHE A 183 -8.35 -11.01 7.35
C PHE A 183 -7.81 -10.51 6.02
N ARG A 184 -8.46 -10.87 4.91
CA ARG A 184 -8.14 -10.45 3.53
C ARG A 184 -6.65 -10.67 3.18
N PRO A 185 -6.14 -11.91 3.23
CA PRO A 185 -4.75 -12.21 2.90
C PRO A 185 -4.43 -11.95 1.44
N LEU A 186 -3.14 -11.74 1.15
CA LEU A 186 -2.65 -11.73 -0.22
C LEU A 186 -2.79 -13.12 -0.84
N LYS A 187 -3.60 -13.23 -1.88
CA LYS A 187 -3.80 -14.46 -2.65
C LYS A 187 -4.19 -14.15 -4.09
N LEU A 188 -4.06 -15.12 -4.97
CA LEU A 188 -4.59 -15.04 -6.34
C LEU A 188 -6.11 -14.84 -6.32
N ALA A 189 -6.60 -13.98 -7.21
CA ALA A 189 -8.01 -13.73 -7.44
C ALA A 189 -8.58 -14.70 -8.49
#